data_b68a59bb52cbb9207dc025fd789ba3b1
#
_entry.id   b68a59bb52cbb9207dc025fd789ba3b1
#
_cell.length_a   1.000
_cell.length_b   1.000
_cell.length_c   1.000
_cell.angle_alpha   90.00
_cell.angle_beta   90.00
_cell.angle_gamma   90.00
#
_symmetry.space_group_name_H-M   'P 1'
#
loop_
_entity.id
_entity.type
_entity.pdbx_description
1 polymer ?
#
loop_
_entity_poly.entity_id
_entity_poly.type
_entity_poly.pdbx_seq_one_letter_code
_entity_poly.pdbx_strand_id
1 'polypeptide(L)'
;DPESKGTIALWQNIREFLDEEFPDAAMVSEWGEPDKSLIGGFHMDFLLHFGPSHYNDLFRCDHPYFSKDAEGSAKEFVAAYQANYAKTDGKGLICIPSGNHDMDRLAKNLDTDELKVAFAFLLSMPGAPFIYYGDEIGMRYVEGLTSVEGGYGRTGSRTPMQWDDSLSAGFSAARKDKYYIALDESADRPNAKTQSEQEDSLRSEVKRLIAFRKANPALQSKGEISFVSDEYPLVYKRTSAEQEITVIIN
;
A
#
# COMPACT_ATOMS: atom_id res chain seq x y z
N ASP A 1 -3.64 -8.70 26.54
CA ASP A 1 -3.94 -7.30 26.27
C ASP A 1 -2.72 -6.67 25.58
N PRO A 2 -2.82 -6.29 24.29
CA PRO A 2 -1.69 -5.75 23.54
C PRO A 2 -1.20 -4.40 24.08
N GLU A 3 -2.04 -3.64 24.76
CA GLU A 3 -1.69 -2.35 25.34
C GLU A 3 -1.20 -2.46 26.81
N SER A 4 -1.07 -3.68 27.33
CA SER A 4 -0.55 -3.85 28.70
C SER A 4 0.91 -3.42 28.81
N LYS A 5 1.27 -2.85 29.96
CA LYS A 5 2.65 -2.43 30.22
C LYS A 5 3.67 -3.54 30.01
N GLY A 6 3.30 -4.78 30.33
CA GLY A 6 4.16 -5.94 30.13
C GLY A 6 4.39 -6.27 28.65
N THR A 7 3.35 -6.20 27.82
CA THR A 7 3.46 -6.41 26.39
C THR A 7 4.31 -5.32 25.72
N ILE A 8 4.06 -4.06 26.06
CA ILE A 8 4.85 -2.92 25.55
C ILE A 8 6.31 -3.07 25.94
N ALA A 9 6.61 -3.35 27.21
CA ALA A 9 7.98 -3.54 27.67
C ALA A 9 8.69 -4.70 26.96
N LEU A 10 7.97 -5.81 26.70
CA LEU A 10 8.53 -6.93 25.92
C LEU A 10 8.97 -6.49 24.52
N TRP A 11 8.09 -5.76 23.79
CA TRP A 11 8.42 -5.32 22.45
C TRP A 11 9.54 -4.26 22.43
N GLN A 12 9.60 -3.40 23.43
CA GLN A 12 10.69 -2.44 23.61
C GLN A 12 12.03 -3.15 23.85
N ASN A 13 12.06 -4.18 24.71
CA ASN A 13 13.27 -4.98 24.91
C ASN A 13 13.70 -5.73 23.64
N ILE A 14 12.74 -6.26 22.85
CA ILE A 14 13.04 -6.90 21.57
C ILE A 14 13.62 -5.86 20.60
N ARG A 15 13.09 -4.65 20.61
CA ARG A 15 13.59 -3.56 19.77
C ARG A 15 15.03 -3.19 20.14
N GLU A 16 15.34 -3.01 21.41
CA GLU A 16 16.68 -2.72 21.91
C GLU A 16 17.67 -3.83 21.49
N PHE A 17 17.29 -5.09 21.67
CA PHE A 17 18.10 -6.23 21.23
C PHE A 17 18.37 -6.20 19.71
N LEU A 18 17.35 -5.89 18.90
CA LEU A 18 17.52 -5.81 17.44
C LEU A 18 18.42 -4.65 17.03
N ASP A 19 18.26 -3.50 17.65
CA ASP A 19 19.10 -2.32 17.36
C ASP A 19 20.57 -2.55 17.70
N GLU A 20 20.86 -3.36 18.74
CA GLU A 20 22.22 -3.70 19.16
C GLU A 20 22.85 -4.82 18.32
N GLU A 21 22.13 -5.91 18.10
CA GLU A 21 22.69 -7.13 17.49
C GLU A 21 22.42 -7.23 15.99
N PHE A 22 21.35 -6.60 15.50
CA PHE A 22 20.91 -6.66 14.11
C PHE A 22 20.48 -5.28 13.59
N PRO A 23 21.39 -4.29 13.50
CA PRO A 23 21.04 -2.89 13.20
C PRO A 23 20.39 -2.67 11.83
N ASP A 24 20.50 -3.64 10.93
CA ASP A 24 19.83 -3.61 9.61
C ASP A 24 18.43 -4.26 9.61
N ALA A 25 17.99 -4.82 10.75
CA ALA A 25 16.66 -5.41 10.86
C ALA A 25 15.60 -4.37 11.16
N ALA A 26 14.37 -4.62 10.71
CA ALA A 26 13.23 -3.77 11.00
C ALA A 26 12.04 -4.59 11.50
N MET A 27 11.34 -4.05 12.50
CA MET A 27 10.08 -4.58 13.01
C MET A 27 8.92 -3.82 12.36
N VAL A 28 8.03 -4.55 11.73
CA VAL A 28 6.80 -4.01 11.13
C VAL A 28 5.61 -4.59 11.88
N SER A 29 4.72 -3.72 12.34
CA SER A 29 3.47 -4.10 13.00
C SER A 29 2.32 -4.13 11.99
N GLU A 30 1.37 -5.03 12.19
CA GLU A 30 0.06 -5.00 11.54
C GLU A 30 -1.04 -4.67 12.57
N TRP A 31 -0.78 -3.69 13.40
CA TRP A 31 -1.75 -3.25 14.41
C TRP A 31 -2.79 -2.28 13.82
N GLY A 32 -2.38 -1.40 12.90
CA GLY A 32 -3.24 -0.36 12.33
C GLY A 32 -3.43 0.86 13.23
N GLU A 33 -2.65 0.99 14.28
CA GLU A 33 -2.60 2.15 15.19
C GLU A 33 -1.14 2.59 15.38
N PRO A 34 -0.57 3.30 14.38
CA PRO A 34 0.86 3.64 14.39
C PRO A 34 1.33 4.40 15.63
N ASP A 35 0.47 5.24 16.20
CA ASP A 35 0.78 5.98 17.41
C ASP A 35 1.03 5.07 18.62
N LYS A 36 0.42 3.88 18.66
CA LYS A 36 0.61 2.90 19.74
C LYS A 36 1.78 1.95 19.46
N SER A 37 1.82 1.38 18.27
CA SER A 37 2.82 0.39 17.91
C SER A 37 4.23 0.95 17.87
N LEU A 38 4.41 2.19 17.38
CA LEU A 38 5.72 2.85 17.36
C LEU A 38 6.22 3.19 18.78
N ILE A 39 5.33 3.59 19.70
CA ILE A 39 5.67 3.72 21.12
C ILE A 39 6.02 2.35 21.71
N GLY A 40 5.36 1.28 21.26
CA GLY A 40 5.63 -0.10 21.62
C GLY A 40 6.96 -0.64 21.12
N GLY A 41 7.74 0.12 20.33
CA GLY A 41 9.07 -0.26 19.83
C GLY A 41 9.14 -0.70 18.39
N PHE A 42 8.02 -0.74 17.66
CA PHE A 42 8.06 -1.07 16.23
C PHE A 42 8.67 0.06 15.41
N HIS A 43 9.35 -0.29 14.31
CA HIS A 43 9.91 0.68 13.37
C HIS A 43 8.84 1.26 12.45
N MET A 44 7.83 0.46 12.14
CA MET A 44 6.78 0.80 11.18
C MET A 44 5.45 0.17 11.59
N ASP A 45 4.35 0.85 11.24
CA ASP A 45 3.01 0.31 11.27
C ASP A 45 2.18 0.86 10.10
N PHE A 46 1.06 0.22 9.81
CA PHE A 46 0.20 0.57 8.69
C PHE A 46 -0.98 1.43 9.11
N LEU A 47 -1.41 2.32 8.19
CA LEU A 47 -2.80 2.73 8.10
C LEU A 47 -3.52 1.78 7.16
N LEU A 48 -4.44 1.00 7.69
CA LEU A 48 -5.15 -0.07 6.98
C LEU A 48 -6.64 0.27 6.77
N HIS A 49 -7.34 -0.63 6.10
CA HIS A 49 -8.76 -0.55 5.79
C HIS A 49 -9.68 -0.68 7.02
N PHE A 50 -9.16 -1.03 8.17
CA PHE A 50 -9.91 -1.10 9.42
C PHE A 50 -9.56 0.07 10.34
N GLY A 51 -10.41 0.31 11.33
CA GLY A 51 -10.28 1.44 12.24
C GLY A 51 -10.65 2.79 11.60
N PRO A 52 -10.36 3.90 12.27
CA PRO A 52 -10.77 5.24 11.85
C PRO A 52 -9.76 5.89 10.87
N SER A 53 -9.11 5.09 10.02
CA SER A 53 -8.07 5.60 9.11
C SER A 53 -8.61 6.31 7.88
N HIS A 54 -9.86 6.05 7.50
CA HIS A 54 -10.47 6.50 6.25
C HIS A 54 -9.70 6.09 4.98
N TYR A 55 -8.87 5.06 5.09
CA TYR A 55 -8.07 4.53 3.99
C TYR A 55 -8.95 4.07 2.81
N ASN A 56 -10.11 3.44 3.10
CA ASN A 56 -11.00 2.96 2.06
C ASN A 56 -11.64 4.09 1.24
N ASP A 57 -11.82 5.27 1.82
CA ASP A 57 -12.39 6.42 1.14
C ASP A 57 -11.52 6.86 -0.05
N LEU A 58 -10.21 6.59 0.03
CA LEU A 58 -9.28 6.88 -1.06
C LEU A 58 -9.26 5.81 -2.15
N PHE A 59 -9.45 4.51 -1.78
CA PHE A 59 -9.08 3.42 -2.66
C PHE A 59 -10.19 2.39 -2.94
N ARG A 60 -11.12 2.13 -2.01
CA ARG A 60 -11.94 0.91 -2.02
C ARG A 60 -13.42 1.06 -1.70
N CYS A 61 -13.91 2.25 -1.41
CA CYS A 61 -15.35 2.49 -1.35
C CYS A 61 -15.97 2.47 -2.76
N ASP A 62 -17.27 2.58 -2.86
CA ASP A 62 -17.99 2.49 -4.15
C ASP A 62 -17.54 3.57 -5.15
N HIS A 63 -17.24 4.78 -4.66
CA HIS A 63 -16.72 5.90 -5.43
C HIS A 63 -15.45 6.46 -4.77
N PRO A 64 -14.30 5.73 -4.90
CA PRO A 64 -13.06 6.12 -4.22
C PRO A 64 -12.59 7.51 -4.68
N TYR A 65 -11.89 8.21 -3.79
CA TYR A 65 -11.34 9.52 -4.11
C TYR A 65 -10.52 9.55 -5.42
N PHE A 66 -9.78 8.48 -5.71
CA PHE A 66 -8.97 8.38 -6.93
C PHE A 66 -9.74 7.94 -8.18
N SER A 67 -11.03 7.65 -8.06
CA SER A 67 -11.89 7.37 -9.21
C SER A 67 -12.29 8.67 -9.91
N LYS A 68 -12.44 8.64 -11.23
CA LYS A 68 -13.01 9.74 -12.01
C LYS A 68 -14.46 10.08 -11.64
N ASP A 69 -15.16 9.11 -11.04
CA ASP A 69 -16.53 9.26 -10.56
C ASP A 69 -16.55 9.50 -9.03
N ALA A 70 -15.46 10.01 -8.47
CA ALA A 70 -15.33 10.26 -7.04
C ALA A 70 -16.43 11.21 -6.51
N GLU A 71 -17.11 10.79 -5.45
CA GLU A 71 -18.10 11.59 -4.73
C GLU A 71 -17.59 12.05 -3.37
N GLY A 72 -16.47 11.47 -2.89
CA GLY A 72 -15.87 11.75 -1.61
C GLY A 72 -14.74 12.77 -1.66
N SER A 73 -14.28 13.19 -0.48
CA SER A 73 -13.07 13.99 -0.32
C SER A 73 -12.00 13.22 0.44
N ALA A 74 -10.73 13.62 0.30
CA ALA A 74 -9.64 13.07 1.08
C ALA A 74 -9.59 13.59 2.53
N LYS A 75 -10.49 14.48 2.91
CA LYS A 75 -10.47 15.26 4.15
C LYS A 75 -10.37 14.40 5.41
N GLU A 76 -11.22 13.40 5.53
CA GLU A 76 -11.23 12.51 6.71
C GLU A 76 -9.94 11.69 6.81
N PHE A 77 -9.45 11.20 5.65
CA PHE A 77 -8.15 10.54 5.61
C PHE A 77 -7.01 11.48 6.02
N VAL A 78 -6.96 12.69 5.49
CA VAL A 78 -5.93 13.69 5.81
C VAL A 78 -5.95 14.00 7.30
N ALA A 79 -7.13 14.22 7.88
CA ALA A 79 -7.28 14.49 9.32
C ALA A 79 -6.77 13.30 10.17
N ALA A 80 -7.17 12.07 9.82
CA ALA A 80 -6.71 10.86 10.51
C ALA A 80 -5.20 10.65 10.35
N TYR A 81 -4.66 10.85 9.15
CA TYR A 81 -3.23 10.74 8.88
C TYR A 81 -2.41 11.76 9.70
N GLN A 82 -2.80 13.04 9.68
CA GLN A 82 -2.11 14.10 10.43
C GLN A 82 -2.12 13.83 11.94
N ALA A 83 -3.25 13.37 12.47
CA ALA A 83 -3.36 13.01 13.90
C ALA A 83 -2.41 11.86 14.28
N ASN A 84 -2.34 10.81 13.46
CA ASN A 84 -1.40 9.70 13.65
C ASN A 84 0.05 10.16 13.49
N TYR A 85 0.34 10.93 12.43
CA TYR A 85 1.69 11.41 12.14
C TYR A 85 2.25 12.27 13.28
N ALA A 86 1.46 13.19 13.82
CA ALA A 86 1.85 14.01 14.95
C ALA A 86 2.17 13.19 16.22
N LYS A 87 1.39 12.14 16.49
CA LYS A 87 1.59 11.28 17.66
C LYS A 87 2.82 10.37 17.54
N THR A 88 3.30 10.08 16.35
CA THR A 88 4.50 9.23 16.17
C THR A 88 5.76 9.89 16.71
N ASP A 89 5.80 11.22 16.79
CA ASP A 89 6.93 12.01 17.31
C ASP A 89 8.27 11.61 16.66
N GLY A 90 8.24 11.25 15.37
CA GLY A 90 9.43 10.83 14.62
C GLY A 90 10.01 9.46 15.03
N LYS A 91 9.33 8.69 15.90
CA LYS A 91 9.84 7.40 16.42
C LYS A 91 9.82 6.27 15.42
N GLY A 92 9.11 6.42 14.33
CA GLY A 92 9.01 5.41 13.28
C GLY A 92 8.24 5.89 12.07
N LEU A 93 7.84 4.97 11.19
CA LEU A 93 7.23 5.25 9.92
C LEU A 93 5.77 4.77 9.88
N ILE A 94 4.90 5.63 9.36
CA ILE A 94 3.54 5.22 8.95
C ILE A 94 3.63 4.69 7.54
N CYS A 95 3.07 3.50 7.30
CA CYS A 95 3.03 2.85 6.00
C CYS A 95 1.61 2.88 5.44
N ILE A 96 1.47 3.32 4.19
CA ILE A 96 0.22 3.24 3.44
C ILE A 96 0.44 2.19 2.36
N PRO A 97 -0.16 0.98 2.47
CA PRO A 97 0.03 -0.07 1.48
C PRO A 97 -0.88 0.13 0.26
N SER A 98 -0.50 -0.40 -0.90
CA SER A 98 -1.42 -0.53 -2.03
C SER A 98 -2.54 -1.53 -1.70
N GLY A 99 -2.22 -2.56 -1.00
CA GLY A 99 -3.12 -3.60 -0.56
C GLY A 99 -2.44 -4.62 0.32
N ASN A 100 -3.19 -5.63 0.72
CA ASN A 100 -2.69 -6.83 1.37
C ASN A 100 -3.59 -8.04 1.07
N HIS A 101 -3.30 -9.16 1.67
CA HIS A 101 -4.04 -10.41 1.49
C HIS A 101 -5.44 -10.43 2.13
N ASP A 102 -5.81 -9.42 2.88
CA ASP A 102 -7.09 -9.29 3.59
C ASP A 102 -8.00 -8.18 3.03
N MET A 103 -7.53 -7.46 2.01
CA MET A 103 -8.29 -6.43 1.31
C MET A 103 -8.61 -6.83 -0.13
N ASP A 104 -9.63 -6.20 -0.71
CA ASP A 104 -9.85 -6.23 -2.16
C ASP A 104 -8.67 -5.59 -2.90
N ARG A 105 -8.43 -6.02 -4.13
CA ARG A 105 -7.43 -5.43 -5.02
C ARG A 105 -7.82 -3.99 -5.39
N LEU A 106 -6.83 -3.10 -5.57
CA LEU A 106 -7.08 -1.72 -6.06
C LEU A 106 -7.86 -1.70 -7.38
N ALA A 107 -7.50 -2.59 -8.30
CA ALA A 107 -8.15 -2.71 -9.61
C ALA A 107 -9.59 -3.27 -9.57
N LYS A 108 -10.18 -3.43 -8.40
CA LYS A 108 -11.61 -3.74 -8.27
C LYS A 108 -12.47 -2.53 -8.61
N ASN A 109 -12.08 -1.35 -8.12
CA ASN A 109 -12.86 -0.12 -8.22
C ASN A 109 -12.13 1.01 -8.98
N LEU A 110 -10.88 0.78 -9.40
CA LEU A 110 -10.06 1.75 -10.12
C LEU A 110 -9.61 1.17 -11.47
N ASP A 111 -9.73 1.95 -12.52
CA ASP A 111 -9.18 1.61 -13.83
C ASP A 111 -7.65 1.88 -13.89
N THR A 112 -7.03 1.59 -15.03
CA THR A 112 -5.57 1.70 -15.18
C THR A 112 -5.05 3.12 -14.97
N ASP A 113 -5.76 4.15 -15.44
CA ASP A 113 -5.31 5.54 -15.30
C ASP A 113 -5.53 6.04 -13.87
N GLU A 114 -6.63 5.68 -13.26
CA GLU A 114 -6.92 5.92 -11.85
C GLU A 114 -5.89 5.23 -10.93
N LEU A 115 -5.46 4.01 -11.27
CA LEU A 115 -4.38 3.32 -10.56
C LEU A 115 -3.04 4.07 -10.65
N LYS A 116 -2.72 4.69 -11.79
CA LYS A 116 -1.51 5.53 -11.91
C LYS A 116 -1.55 6.71 -10.92
N VAL A 117 -2.72 7.36 -10.77
CA VAL A 117 -2.92 8.44 -9.81
C VAL A 117 -2.80 7.93 -8.36
N ALA A 118 -3.43 6.79 -8.04
CA ALA A 118 -3.33 6.16 -6.73
C ALA A 118 -1.87 5.81 -6.36
N PHE A 119 -1.09 5.27 -7.30
CA PHE A 119 0.34 5.00 -7.09
C PHE A 119 1.18 6.28 -6.98
N ALA A 120 0.84 7.36 -7.70
CA ALA A 120 1.50 8.65 -7.54
C ALA A 120 1.32 9.17 -6.09
N PHE A 121 0.11 9.05 -5.54
CA PHE A 121 -0.14 9.34 -4.12
C PHE A 121 0.68 8.43 -3.20
N LEU A 122 0.55 7.12 -3.30
CA LEU A 122 1.24 6.15 -2.44
C LEU A 122 2.75 6.36 -2.41
N LEU A 123 3.36 6.62 -3.57
CA LEU A 123 4.80 6.76 -3.72
C LEU A 123 5.31 8.18 -3.43
N SER A 124 4.44 9.17 -3.24
CA SER A 124 4.82 10.51 -2.81
C SER A 124 4.54 10.80 -1.33
N MET A 125 3.76 9.96 -0.65
CA MET A 125 3.55 10.05 0.81
C MET A 125 4.84 9.70 1.59
N PRO A 126 5.02 10.24 2.83
CA PRO A 126 6.12 9.80 3.71
C PRO A 126 6.00 8.34 4.12
N GLY A 127 6.96 7.86 4.90
CA GLY A 127 6.96 6.49 5.38
C GLY A 127 7.54 5.48 4.39
N ALA A 128 7.27 4.20 4.59
CA ALA A 128 7.69 3.13 3.70
C ALA A 128 6.50 2.65 2.86
N PRO A 129 6.52 2.82 1.54
CA PRO A 129 5.46 2.30 0.68
C PRO A 129 5.55 0.77 0.61
N PHE A 130 4.43 0.10 0.81
CA PHE A 130 4.28 -1.33 0.62
C PHE A 130 3.40 -1.59 -0.59
N ILE A 131 3.94 -2.25 -1.59
CA ILE A 131 3.20 -2.64 -2.79
C ILE A 131 2.84 -4.12 -2.67
N TYR A 132 1.56 -4.42 -2.60
CA TYR A 132 1.09 -5.80 -2.62
C TYR A 132 1.28 -6.38 -4.01
N TYR A 133 1.86 -7.59 -4.10
CA TYR A 133 2.21 -8.19 -5.39
C TYR A 133 1.03 -8.19 -6.37
N GLY A 134 1.29 -7.78 -7.58
CA GLY A 134 0.30 -7.72 -8.66
C GLY A 134 -0.51 -6.43 -8.71
N ASP A 135 -0.55 -5.61 -7.65
CA ASP A 135 -1.21 -4.31 -7.73
C ASP A 135 -0.48 -3.39 -8.73
N GLU A 136 0.85 -3.52 -8.85
CA GLU A 136 1.70 -2.78 -9.79
C GLU A 136 1.43 -3.10 -11.27
N ILE A 137 0.70 -4.18 -11.53
CA ILE A 137 0.24 -4.54 -12.88
C ILE A 137 -1.29 -4.48 -13.01
N GLY A 138 -1.99 -4.05 -11.96
CA GLY A 138 -3.45 -3.98 -11.94
C GLY A 138 -4.13 -5.34 -11.90
N MET A 139 -3.57 -6.32 -11.17
CA MET A 139 -4.27 -7.60 -10.94
C MET A 139 -5.61 -7.36 -10.29
N ARG A 140 -6.64 -8.03 -10.83
CA ARG A 140 -8.03 -7.88 -10.40
C ARG A 140 -8.35 -8.78 -9.22
N TYR A 141 -9.32 -8.36 -8.42
CA TYR A 141 -10.00 -9.25 -7.49
C TYR A 141 -10.86 -10.24 -8.27
N VAL A 142 -10.77 -11.52 -7.96
CA VAL A 142 -11.56 -12.56 -8.63
C VAL A 142 -12.64 -13.07 -7.70
N GLU A 143 -13.90 -12.78 -8.03
CA GLU A 143 -15.07 -13.16 -7.22
C GLU A 143 -15.29 -14.68 -7.20
N GLY A 144 -15.87 -15.14 -6.10
CA GLY A 144 -16.35 -16.53 -5.98
C GLY A 144 -15.26 -17.60 -5.87
N LEU A 145 -13.99 -17.23 -5.75
CA LEU A 145 -12.92 -18.20 -5.59
C LEU A 145 -12.95 -18.90 -4.23
N THR A 146 -12.58 -20.17 -4.25
CA THR A 146 -12.30 -20.97 -3.07
C THR A 146 -10.84 -21.39 -3.05
N SER A 147 -10.23 -21.40 -1.88
CA SER A 147 -8.93 -22.01 -1.64
C SER A 147 -9.08 -23.46 -1.19
N VAL A 148 -7.96 -24.16 -1.00
CA VAL A 148 -7.95 -25.51 -0.41
C VAL A 148 -8.64 -25.53 0.97
N GLU A 149 -8.60 -24.41 1.70
CA GLU A 149 -9.20 -24.26 3.04
C GLU A 149 -10.65 -23.81 3.01
N GLY A 150 -11.17 -23.41 1.86
CA GLY A 150 -12.55 -22.95 1.68
C GLY A 150 -12.68 -21.59 0.98
N GLY A 151 -13.90 -21.10 0.89
CA GLY A 151 -14.24 -19.80 0.32
C GLY A 151 -14.33 -18.71 1.39
N TYR A 152 -13.55 -17.66 1.23
CA TYR A 152 -13.59 -16.48 2.09
C TYR A 152 -13.67 -15.23 1.21
N GLY A 153 -14.30 -14.15 1.72
CA GLY A 153 -14.46 -12.88 0.99
C GLY A 153 -13.15 -12.24 0.52
N ARG A 154 -12.01 -12.66 1.06
CA ARG A 154 -10.66 -12.19 0.71
C ARG A 154 -9.88 -13.14 -0.22
N THR A 155 -10.42 -14.30 -0.56
CA THR A 155 -9.70 -15.31 -1.39
C THR A 155 -9.32 -14.75 -2.76
N GLY A 156 -10.17 -13.94 -3.36
CA GLY A 156 -9.95 -13.33 -4.68
C GLY A 156 -8.78 -12.37 -4.76
N SER A 157 -8.26 -11.87 -3.64
CA SER A 157 -7.06 -11.03 -3.59
C SER A 157 -5.75 -11.84 -3.62
N ARG A 158 -5.83 -13.16 -3.41
CA ARG A 158 -4.68 -14.05 -3.19
C ARG A 158 -4.36 -14.92 -4.39
N THR A 159 -4.91 -14.59 -5.56
CA THR A 159 -4.64 -15.32 -6.81
C THR A 159 -3.14 -15.31 -7.14
N PRO A 160 -2.62 -16.38 -7.78
CA PRO A 160 -1.23 -16.43 -8.19
C PRO A 160 -0.81 -15.24 -9.06
N MET A 161 0.44 -14.79 -8.89
CA MET A 161 1.02 -13.70 -9.69
C MET A 161 0.98 -14.01 -11.19
N GLN A 162 0.63 -13.03 -11.98
CA GLN A 162 0.50 -13.10 -13.43
C GLN A 162 1.78 -12.58 -14.09
N TRP A 163 2.74 -13.49 -14.33
CA TRP A 163 4.05 -13.13 -14.89
C TRP A 163 4.02 -12.95 -16.41
N ASP A 164 3.28 -13.82 -17.12
CA ASP A 164 3.18 -13.82 -18.58
C ASP A 164 1.81 -14.30 -19.07
N ASP A 165 1.66 -14.44 -20.38
CA ASP A 165 0.44 -14.86 -21.06
C ASP A 165 0.29 -16.39 -21.21
N SER A 166 1.23 -17.18 -20.69
CA SER A 166 1.17 -18.63 -20.74
C SER A 166 -0.01 -19.21 -19.96
N LEU A 167 -0.31 -20.49 -20.18
CA LEU A 167 -1.46 -21.18 -19.57
C LEU A 167 -1.48 -21.09 -18.04
N SER A 168 -0.30 -21.08 -17.40
CA SER A 168 -0.12 -20.98 -15.94
C SER A 168 0.32 -19.58 -15.52
N ALA A 169 0.19 -18.59 -16.38
CA ALA A 169 0.64 -17.23 -16.16
C ALA A 169 2.13 -17.12 -15.73
N GLY A 170 2.98 -18.07 -16.11
CA GLY A 170 4.37 -18.16 -15.66
C GLY A 170 4.53 -18.45 -14.16
N PHE A 171 3.44 -18.71 -13.45
CA PHE A 171 3.47 -18.89 -12.00
C PHE A 171 4.03 -20.26 -11.58
N SER A 172 3.62 -21.34 -12.24
CA SER A 172 3.98 -22.70 -11.84
C SER A 172 3.97 -23.67 -13.01
N ALA A 173 4.84 -24.68 -12.96
CA ALA A 173 4.80 -25.84 -13.85
C ALA A 173 3.82 -26.93 -13.36
N ALA A 174 3.21 -26.77 -12.19
CA ALA A 174 2.22 -27.70 -11.67
C ALA A 174 0.93 -27.66 -12.51
N ARG A 175 0.16 -28.76 -12.45
CA ARG A 175 -1.17 -28.78 -13.05
C ARG A 175 -2.11 -27.82 -12.30
N LYS A 176 -3.00 -27.14 -13.02
CA LYS A 176 -3.94 -26.17 -12.46
C LYS A 176 -4.80 -26.73 -11.33
N ASP A 177 -5.16 -28.02 -11.40
CA ASP A 177 -5.93 -28.71 -10.34
C ASP A 177 -5.15 -28.90 -9.03
N LYS A 178 -3.88 -28.54 -9.00
CA LYS A 178 -3.00 -28.57 -7.82
C LYS A 178 -2.73 -27.20 -7.23
N TYR A 179 -3.28 -26.14 -7.78
CA TYR A 179 -3.10 -24.81 -7.23
C TYR A 179 -3.91 -24.64 -5.93
N TYR A 180 -3.31 -23.95 -4.98
CA TYR A 180 -3.98 -23.61 -3.72
C TYR A 180 -5.18 -22.69 -3.96
N ILE A 181 -5.04 -21.72 -4.85
CA ILE A 181 -6.09 -20.83 -5.37
C ILE A 181 -5.98 -20.80 -6.89
N ALA A 182 -7.10 -20.78 -7.59
CA ALA A 182 -7.14 -20.68 -9.05
C ALA A 182 -6.55 -19.35 -9.55
N LEU A 183 -6.09 -19.39 -10.79
CA LEU A 183 -5.68 -18.18 -11.52
C LEU A 183 -6.90 -17.37 -11.95
N ASP A 184 -6.69 -16.07 -12.23
CA ASP A 184 -7.59 -15.31 -13.09
C ASP A 184 -7.52 -15.91 -14.51
N GLU A 185 -8.63 -16.49 -14.98
CA GLU A 185 -8.72 -17.13 -16.28
C GLU A 185 -9.24 -16.21 -17.38
N SER A 186 -9.47 -14.92 -17.08
CA SER A 186 -9.93 -13.98 -18.08
C SER A 186 -8.90 -13.77 -19.19
N ALA A 187 -9.39 -13.63 -20.41
CA ALA A 187 -8.53 -13.52 -21.59
C ALA A 187 -7.69 -12.23 -21.62
N ASP A 188 -8.18 -11.20 -20.93
CA ASP A 188 -7.57 -9.87 -20.83
C ASP A 188 -6.87 -9.64 -19.48
N ARG A 189 -6.56 -10.71 -18.75
CA ARG A 189 -5.82 -10.58 -17.48
C ARG A 189 -4.50 -9.85 -17.68
N PRO A 190 -4.17 -8.88 -16.80
CA PRO A 190 -2.89 -8.19 -16.89
C PRO A 190 -1.74 -9.14 -16.59
N ASN A 191 -0.56 -8.91 -17.19
CA ASN A 191 0.65 -9.64 -16.84
C ASN A 191 1.91 -8.77 -16.88
N ALA A 192 2.90 -9.16 -16.09
CA ALA A 192 4.12 -8.39 -15.93
C ALA A 192 4.96 -8.29 -17.20
N LYS A 193 5.03 -9.38 -18.00
CA LYS A 193 5.82 -9.44 -19.24
C LYS A 193 5.30 -8.45 -20.26
N THR A 194 4.03 -8.51 -20.62
CA THR A 194 3.40 -7.60 -21.58
C THR A 194 3.56 -6.15 -21.15
N GLN A 195 3.30 -5.84 -19.88
CA GLN A 195 3.44 -4.49 -19.38
C GLN A 195 4.89 -4.00 -19.31
N SER A 196 5.87 -4.90 -19.21
CA SER A 196 7.28 -4.50 -19.27
C SER A 196 7.75 -4.04 -20.64
N GLU A 197 7.02 -4.41 -21.70
CA GLU A 197 7.27 -4.05 -23.08
C GLU A 197 6.50 -2.78 -23.53
N GLN A 198 5.64 -2.24 -22.67
CA GLN A 198 4.81 -1.06 -22.91
C GLN A 198 5.23 0.11 -22.04
N GLU A 199 5.64 1.22 -22.65
CA GLU A 199 6.15 2.40 -21.94
C GLU A 199 5.09 3.09 -21.07
N ASP A 200 3.83 3.09 -21.51
CA ASP A 200 2.69 3.73 -20.85
C ASP A 200 1.89 2.80 -19.93
N SER A 201 2.36 1.56 -19.73
CA SER A 201 1.70 0.62 -18.83
C SER A 201 1.74 1.08 -17.37
N LEU A 202 0.81 0.55 -16.56
CA LEU A 202 0.80 0.78 -15.12
C LEU A 202 2.14 0.38 -14.48
N ARG A 203 2.69 -0.78 -14.84
CA ARG A 203 3.98 -1.25 -14.33
C ARG A 203 5.13 -0.29 -14.65
N SER A 204 5.17 0.23 -15.86
CA SER A 204 6.19 1.20 -16.28
C SER A 204 6.05 2.51 -15.50
N GLU A 205 4.82 2.97 -15.27
CA GLU A 205 4.54 4.14 -14.45
C GLU A 205 4.97 3.93 -12.99
N VAL A 206 4.58 2.82 -12.36
CA VAL A 206 5.00 2.49 -10.98
C VAL A 206 6.53 2.45 -10.86
N LYS A 207 7.21 1.84 -11.84
CA LYS A 207 8.68 1.81 -11.89
C LYS A 207 9.26 3.23 -11.97
N ARG A 208 8.68 4.11 -12.79
CA ARG A 208 9.08 5.51 -12.93
C ARG A 208 8.89 6.29 -11.65
N LEU A 209 7.74 6.12 -10.98
CA LEU A 209 7.44 6.76 -9.70
C LEU A 209 8.39 6.30 -8.57
N ILE A 210 8.74 5.02 -8.52
CA ILE A 210 9.73 4.49 -7.57
C ILE A 210 11.10 5.13 -7.83
N ALA A 211 11.53 5.21 -9.09
CA ALA A 211 12.80 5.85 -9.44
C ALA A 211 12.79 7.35 -9.07
N PHE A 212 11.68 8.04 -9.35
CA PHE A 212 11.50 9.44 -8.99
C PHE A 212 11.56 9.65 -7.48
N ARG A 213 10.85 8.83 -6.68
CA ARG A 213 10.93 8.87 -5.22
C ARG A 213 12.36 8.70 -4.72
N LYS A 214 13.10 7.72 -5.24
CA LYS A 214 14.48 7.45 -4.84
C LYS A 214 15.45 8.60 -5.17
N ALA A 215 15.20 9.28 -6.28
CA ALA A 215 16.05 10.40 -6.73
C ALA A 215 15.76 11.73 -5.99
N ASN A 216 14.66 11.83 -5.25
CA ASN A 216 14.22 13.06 -4.62
C ASN A 216 14.17 12.93 -3.08
N PRO A 217 15.12 13.52 -2.35
CA PRO A 217 15.18 13.42 -0.88
C PRO A 217 13.88 13.83 -0.17
N ALA A 218 13.20 14.85 -0.66
CA ALA A 218 11.93 15.30 -0.09
C ALA A 218 10.82 14.21 -0.14
N LEU A 219 10.86 13.29 -1.11
CA LEU A 219 9.88 12.21 -1.25
C LEU A 219 10.24 10.95 -0.46
N GLN A 220 11.44 10.87 0.11
CA GLN A 220 11.87 9.69 0.86
C GLN A 220 11.17 9.56 2.22
N SER A 221 11.43 8.47 2.93
CA SER A 221 10.67 8.05 4.11
C SER A 221 10.56 9.10 5.20
N LYS A 222 11.63 9.86 5.44
CA LYS A 222 11.73 10.89 6.49
C LYS A 222 11.47 12.31 5.99
N GLY A 223 11.16 12.51 4.72
CA GLY A 223 10.72 13.82 4.24
C GLY A 223 9.44 14.26 4.96
N GLU A 224 9.40 15.50 5.35
CA GLU A 224 8.23 16.08 6.02
C GLU A 224 7.07 16.25 5.05
N ILE A 225 5.86 16.32 5.58
CA ILE A 225 4.64 16.59 4.81
C ILE A 225 3.83 17.71 5.44
N SER A 226 3.30 18.59 4.60
CA SER A 226 2.29 19.57 4.98
C SER A 226 1.18 19.63 3.92
N PHE A 227 -0.06 19.44 4.34
CA PHE A 227 -1.20 19.52 3.44
C PHE A 227 -1.58 20.98 3.19
N VAL A 228 -1.83 21.31 1.92
CA VAL A 228 -2.24 22.63 1.42
C VAL A 228 -3.74 22.62 1.12
N SER A 229 -4.26 21.53 0.54
CA SER A 229 -5.68 21.27 0.31
C SER A 229 -5.96 19.81 0.59
N ASP A 230 -7.05 19.54 1.30
CA ASP A 230 -7.59 18.21 1.62
C ASP A 230 -8.86 17.89 0.82
N GLU A 231 -9.20 18.76 -0.14
CA GLU A 231 -10.30 18.59 -1.07
C GLU A 231 -9.77 18.17 -2.46
N TYR A 232 -10.53 18.37 -3.51
CA TYR A 232 -10.11 18.08 -4.88
C TYR A 232 -9.65 19.36 -5.59
N PRO A 233 -8.43 19.41 -6.14
CA PRO A 233 -7.35 18.39 -6.04
C PRO A 233 -6.73 18.34 -4.64
N LEU A 234 -6.31 17.15 -4.22
CA LEU A 234 -5.50 17.00 -3.02
C LEU A 234 -4.11 17.59 -3.25
N VAL A 235 -3.71 18.56 -2.43
CA VAL A 235 -2.41 19.23 -2.57
C VAL A 235 -1.63 19.16 -1.27
N TYR A 236 -0.38 18.74 -1.37
CA TYR A 236 0.53 18.74 -0.23
C TYR A 236 1.97 19.02 -0.67
N LYS A 237 2.76 19.49 0.28
CA LYS A 237 4.19 19.69 0.13
C LYS A 237 4.96 18.60 0.83
N ARG A 238 6.03 18.15 0.18
CA ARG A 238 7.04 17.27 0.75
C ARG A 238 8.35 18.05 0.84
N THR A 239 8.97 18.02 2.03
CA THR A 239 10.14 18.87 2.30
C THR A 239 11.26 18.05 2.92
N SER A 240 12.48 18.32 2.47
CA SER A 240 13.73 17.91 3.10
C SER A 240 14.61 19.13 3.33
N ALA A 241 15.80 18.95 3.92
CA ALA A 241 16.74 20.04 4.13
C ALA A 241 17.16 20.76 2.83
N GLU A 242 17.09 20.08 1.69
CA GLU A 242 17.63 20.55 0.41
C GLU A 242 16.56 20.76 -0.67
N GLN A 243 15.32 20.30 -0.44
CA GLN A 243 14.33 20.22 -1.51
C GLN A 243 12.90 20.39 -0.98
N GLU A 244 12.08 21.13 -1.71
CA GLU A 244 10.63 21.16 -1.55
C GLU A 244 9.96 20.71 -2.85
N ILE A 245 8.99 19.81 -2.75
CA ILE A 245 8.19 19.33 -3.87
C ILE A 245 6.70 19.53 -3.51
N THR A 246 5.98 20.25 -4.37
CA THR A 246 4.53 20.31 -4.29
C THR A 246 3.92 19.16 -5.11
N VAL A 247 3.10 18.36 -4.46
CA VAL A 247 2.36 17.25 -5.08
C VAL A 247 0.91 17.69 -5.25
N ILE A 248 0.39 17.52 -6.45
CA ILE A 248 -1.00 17.80 -6.81
C ILE A 248 -1.58 16.51 -7.37
N ILE A 249 -2.57 15.96 -6.67
CA ILE A 249 -3.29 14.74 -7.07
C ILE A 249 -4.64 15.18 -7.64
N ASN A 250 -4.79 15.03 -8.95
CA ASN A 250 -5.93 15.52 -9.71
C ASN A 250 -6.41 14.44 -10.70
#